data_71b5c01665275f5131b8cc908c5bce90
#
_entry.id   71b5c01665275f5131b8cc908c5bce90
#
_cell.length_a   1.000
_cell.length_b   1.000
_cell.length_c   1.000
_cell.angle_alpha   90.00
_cell.angle_beta   90.00
_cell.angle_gamma   90.00
#
_symmetry.space_group_name_H-M   'P 1'
#
loop_
_entity.id
_entity.type
_entity.pdbx_description
1 polymer ?
#
loop_
_entity_poly.entity_id
_entity_poly.type
_entity_poly.pdbx_seq_one_letter_code
_entity_poly.pdbx_strand_id
1 'polypeptide(L)'
;MSAIGIETFPLGPLGTNSYLVHRDGEALAIDVGGDPAPVTAFLQAKGLKLLAILVTHQHFDHLYGVHALQEATGAPCFVPAGDGAIADTEAARGGIWGMPPVPAFESQPLPEGTMQIGGFSFAILKTPGHTPGGVSFHFPEARSVFTGDSLFYRSMGRTDFPGGDHQTLMKSIRGTLFALPADTAAYPGHGPATAIGDERLNNPFIGDFAED
;
A
#
# COMPACT_ATOMS: atom_id res chain seq x y z
N MET A 1 14.68 21.16 -0.89
CA MET A 1 13.93 20.06 -1.55
C MET A 1 12.52 20.56 -1.80
N SER A 2 11.92 20.21 -2.94
CA SER A 2 10.53 20.55 -3.24
C SER A 2 9.57 19.77 -2.34
N ALA A 3 8.30 20.18 -2.31
CA ALA A 3 7.26 19.41 -1.62
C ALA A 3 7.10 18.03 -2.29
N ILE A 4 6.77 17.02 -1.50
CA ILE A 4 6.42 15.69 -2.01
C ILE A 4 5.06 15.77 -2.70
N GLY A 5 4.99 15.33 -3.96
CA GLY A 5 3.75 15.11 -4.69
C GLY A 5 3.27 13.67 -4.52
N ILE A 6 1.95 13.47 -4.49
CA ILE A 6 1.31 12.16 -4.44
C ILE A 6 0.26 12.10 -5.54
N GLU A 7 0.38 11.11 -6.41
CA GLU A 7 -0.58 10.84 -7.47
C GLU A 7 -1.24 9.48 -7.23
N THR A 8 -2.51 9.38 -7.55
CA THR A 8 -3.31 8.16 -7.37
C THR A 8 -3.76 7.63 -8.71
N PHE A 9 -3.54 6.35 -8.94
CA PHE A 9 -3.95 5.62 -10.15
C PHE A 9 -4.78 4.40 -9.72
N PRO A 10 -6.12 4.45 -9.80
CA PRO A 10 -6.93 3.26 -9.61
C PRO A 10 -6.71 2.31 -10.79
N LEU A 11 -6.11 1.15 -10.54
CA LEU A 11 -5.71 0.18 -11.57
C LEU A 11 -6.39 -1.17 -11.37
N GLY A 12 -6.47 -1.91 -12.47
CA GLY A 12 -6.95 -3.28 -12.46
C GLY A 12 -8.45 -3.45 -12.24
N PRO A 13 -8.92 -4.70 -12.20
CA PRO A 13 -10.34 -5.02 -12.16
C PRO A 13 -11.03 -4.64 -10.85
N LEU A 14 -10.28 -4.54 -9.75
CA LEU A 14 -10.80 -4.13 -8.44
C LEU A 14 -10.62 -2.64 -8.16
N GLY A 15 -10.00 -1.88 -9.09
CA GLY A 15 -9.76 -0.44 -8.93
C GLY A 15 -8.82 -0.14 -7.77
N THR A 16 -7.84 -1.03 -7.54
CA THR A 16 -6.85 -0.86 -6.46
C THR A 16 -6.05 0.41 -6.67
N ASN A 17 -5.98 1.24 -5.65
CA ASN A 17 -5.21 2.47 -5.68
C ASN A 17 -3.71 2.15 -5.71
N SER A 18 -3.09 2.50 -6.82
CA SER A 18 -1.64 2.51 -6.99
C SER A 18 -1.16 3.94 -6.86
N TYR A 19 -0.10 4.19 -6.10
CA TYR A 19 0.35 5.55 -5.81
C TYR A 19 1.74 5.80 -6.36
N LEU A 20 1.98 7.04 -6.83
CA LEU A 20 3.32 7.58 -7.03
C LEU A 20 3.59 8.67 -6.00
N VAL A 21 4.63 8.49 -5.22
CA VAL A 21 5.20 9.50 -4.32
C VAL A 21 6.41 10.08 -5.04
N HIS A 22 6.41 11.39 -5.35
CA HIS A 22 7.46 11.94 -6.21
C HIS A 22 7.94 13.32 -5.78
N ARG A 23 9.20 13.64 -6.04
CA ARG A 23 9.82 14.97 -5.94
C ARG A 23 11.18 15.01 -6.65
N ASP A 24 11.60 16.19 -7.06
CA ASP A 24 12.96 16.50 -7.56
C ASP A 24 13.47 15.50 -8.61
N GLY A 25 12.60 15.02 -9.55
CA GLY A 25 12.95 14.07 -10.61
C GLY A 25 12.95 12.60 -10.19
N GLU A 26 12.61 12.27 -8.96
CA GLU A 26 12.56 10.91 -8.42
C GLU A 26 11.14 10.50 -8.02
N ALA A 27 10.84 9.20 -8.07
CA ALA A 27 9.55 8.66 -7.64
C ALA A 27 9.68 7.29 -6.96
N LEU A 28 8.72 6.98 -6.08
CA LEU A 28 8.44 5.65 -5.54
C LEU A 28 7.02 5.25 -5.95
N ALA A 29 6.82 4.00 -6.35
CA ALA A 29 5.48 3.44 -6.54
C ALA A 29 5.06 2.66 -5.29
N ILE A 30 3.80 2.76 -4.90
CA ILE A 30 3.22 1.97 -3.82
C ILE A 30 2.03 1.21 -4.38
N ASP A 31 2.10 -0.10 -4.34
CA ASP A 31 1.20 -1.07 -4.96
C ASP A 31 1.01 -0.84 -6.47
N VAL A 32 0.78 -1.88 -7.22
CA VAL A 32 0.54 -1.79 -8.67
C VAL A 32 -0.57 -2.76 -9.05
N GLY A 33 -1.82 -2.30 -8.93
CA GLY A 33 -3.01 -3.13 -8.98
C GLY A 33 -3.43 -3.61 -10.38
N GLY A 34 -2.77 -3.15 -11.44
CA GLY A 34 -3.13 -3.51 -12.81
C GLY A 34 -2.15 -2.98 -13.85
N ASP A 35 -2.60 -2.82 -15.09
CA ASP A 35 -1.76 -2.27 -16.16
C ASP A 35 -1.12 -0.93 -15.75
N PRO A 36 0.23 -0.85 -15.66
CA PRO A 36 0.92 0.34 -15.21
C PRO A 36 1.08 1.42 -16.30
N ALA A 37 0.45 1.28 -17.46
CA ALA A 37 0.58 2.25 -18.56
C ALA A 37 0.31 3.70 -18.13
N PRO A 38 -0.71 4.03 -17.30
CA PRO A 38 -0.92 5.38 -16.79
C PRO A 38 0.24 5.87 -15.90
N VAL A 39 0.81 4.98 -15.10
CA VAL A 39 1.95 5.27 -14.20
C VAL A 39 3.20 5.57 -15.02
N THR A 40 3.52 4.72 -16.00
CA THR A 40 4.69 4.91 -16.88
C THR A 40 4.57 6.18 -17.74
N ALA A 41 3.36 6.47 -18.24
CA ALA A 41 3.10 7.71 -18.98
C ALA A 41 3.32 8.95 -18.10
N PHE A 42 2.89 8.93 -16.83
CA PHE A 42 3.13 10.04 -15.90
C PHE A 42 4.62 10.21 -15.61
N LEU A 43 5.33 9.10 -15.31
CA LEU A 43 6.79 9.15 -15.10
C LEU A 43 7.51 9.80 -16.27
N GLN A 44 7.20 9.39 -17.50
CA GLN A 44 7.79 9.94 -18.71
C GLN A 44 7.45 11.42 -18.91
N ALA A 45 6.17 11.79 -18.78
CA ALA A 45 5.71 13.17 -18.97
C ALA A 45 6.33 14.14 -17.96
N LYS A 46 6.65 13.68 -16.75
CA LYS A 46 7.27 14.48 -15.70
C LYS A 46 8.79 14.34 -15.62
N GLY A 47 9.39 13.48 -16.44
CA GLY A 47 10.84 13.20 -16.40
C GLY A 47 11.29 12.59 -15.07
N LEU A 48 10.45 11.73 -14.47
CA LEU A 48 10.70 11.10 -13.17
C LEU A 48 11.38 9.74 -13.35
N LYS A 49 12.39 9.49 -12.53
CA LYS A 49 13.01 8.16 -12.39
C LYS A 49 12.32 7.40 -11.28
N LEU A 50 11.77 6.22 -11.58
CA LEU A 50 11.25 5.32 -10.56
C LEU A 50 12.42 4.65 -9.84
N LEU A 51 12.50 4.81 -8.53
CA LEU A 51 13.58 4.26 -7.71
C LEU A 51 13.24 2.91 -7.09
N ALA A 52 11.97 2.69 -6.76
CA ALA A 52 11.49 1.43 -6.19
C ALA A 52 9.97 1.28 -6.34
N ILE A 53 9.52 0.02 -6.26
CA ILE A 53 8.13 -0.39 -6.07
C ILE A 53 8.02 -0.94 -4.65
N LEU A 54 7.11 -0.42 -3.86
CA LEU A 54 6.84 -0.82 -2.47
C LEU A 54 5.48 -1.49 -2.41
N VAL A 55 5.39 -2.67 -1.85
CA VAL A 55 4.13 -3.42 -1.74
C VAL A 55 3.67 -3.41 -0.29
N THR A 56 2.41 -3.01 -0.05
CA THR A 56 1.84 -2.96 1.29
C THR A 56 1.54 -4.36 1.83
N HIS A 57 1.04 -5.25 0.97
CA HIS A 57 0.75 -6.65 1.27
C HIS A 57 0.64 -7.45 -0.03
N GLN A 58 0.71 -8.78 0.06
CA GLN A 58 0.82 -9.62 -1.14
C GLN A 58 -0.53 -10.22 -1.59
N HIS A 59 -1.62 -9.47 -1.57
CA HIS A 59 -2.82 -9.87 -2.31
C HIS A 59 -2.68 -9.54 -3.80
N PHE A 60 -3.27 -10.41 -4.63
CA PHE A 60 -3.13 -10.42 -6.09
C PHE A 60 -3.41 -9.08 -6.75
N ASP A 61 -4.41 -8.37 -6.25
CA ASP A 61 -4.86 -7.10 -6.82
C ASP A 61 -3.93 -5.92 -6.49
N HIS A 62 -2.97 -6.08 -5.60
CA HIS A 62 -1.87 -5.14 -5.36
C HIS A 62 -0.61 -5.45 -6.16
N LEU A 63 -0.60 -6.59 -6.88
CA LEU A 63 0.60 -7.14 -7.52
C LEU A 63 0.53 -7.23 -9.05
N TYR A 64 -0.65 -7.16 -9.66
CA TYR A 64 -0.85 -7.44 -11.09
C TYR A 64 0.07 -6.68 -12.04
N GLY A 65 0.38 -5.43 -11.74
CA GLY A 65 1.20 -4.58 -12.59
C GLY A 65 2.68 -4.54 -12.22
N VAL A 66 3.09 -5.20 -11.13
CA VAL A 66 4.48 -5.12 -10.63
C VAL A 66 5.47 -5.57 -11.68
N HIS A 67 5.27 -6.76 -12.27
CA HIS A 67 6.14 -7.27 -13.34
C HIS A 67 6.29 -6.29 -14.50
N ALA A 68 5.18 -5.81 -15.04
CA ALA A 68 5.19 -4.90 -16.17
C ALA A 68 5.87 -3.55 -15.85
N LEU A 69 5.68 -3.04 -14.61
CA LEU A 69 6.34 -1.82 -14.17
C LEU A 69 7.84 -2.02 -13.97
N GLN A 70 8.27 -3.19 -13.46
CA GLN A 70 9.69 -3.56 -13.39
C GLN A 70 10.34 -3.63 -14.77
N GLU A 71 9.71 -4.32 -15.73
CA GLU A 71 10.20 -4.41 -17.11
C GLU A 71 10.35 -3.02 -17.76
N ALA A 72 9.37 -2.13 -17.51
CA ALA A 72 9.38 -0.79 -18.08
C ALA A 72 10.43 0.15 -17.47
N THR A 73 10.81 -0.06 -16.20
CA THR A 73 11.59 0.93 -15.43
C THR A 73 12.92 0.41 -14.87
N GLY A 74 13.06 -0.91 -14.73
CA GLY A 74 14.18 -1.55 -14.04
C GLY A 74 14.18 -1.34 -12.52
N ALA A 75 13.09 -0.82 -11.93
CA ALA A 75 13.03 -0.51 -10.51
C ALA A 75 12.91 -1.80 -9.67
N PRO A 76 13.66 -1.92 -8.55
CA PRO A 76 13.51 -3.02 -7.62
C PRO A 76 12.14 -2.99 -6.93
N CYS A 77 11.60 -4.17 -6.60
CA CYS A 77 10.36 -4.32 -5.83
C CYS A 77 10.66 -4.82 -4.43
N PHE A 78 10.01 -4.25 -3.43
CA PHE A 78 10.10 -4.64 -2.03
C PHE A 78 8.75 -5.10 -1.52
N VAL A 79 8.71 -6.28 -0.90
CA VAL A 79 7.49 -6.91 -0.37
C VAL A 79 7.61 -7.24 1.12
N PRO A 80 6.51 -7.24 1.89
CA PRO A 80 6.55 -7.64 3.29
C PRO A 80 6.85 -9.14 3.43
N ALA A 81 7.94 -9.48 4.13
CA ALA A 81 8.38 -10.87 4.32
C ALA A 81 7.34 -11.74 5.08
N GLY A 82 6.53 -11.12 5.96
CA GLY A 82 5.49 -11.83 6.71
C GLY A 82 4.39 -12.44 5.84
N ASP A 83 4.18 -11.93 4.64
CA ASP A 83 3.20 -12.47 3.67
C ASP A 83 3.73 -13.68 2.89
N GLY A 84 4.97 -14.11 3.10
CA GLY A 84 5.45 -15.38 2.59
C GLY A 84 4.56 -16.58 2.99
N ALA A 85 3.87 -16.49 4.13
CA ALA A 85 2.93 -17.50 4.60
C ALA A 85 1.70 -17.67 3.68
N ILE A 86 1.32 -16.64 2.91
CA ILE A 86 0.17 -16.66 1.99
C ILE A 86 0.60 -16.67 0.51
N ALA A 87 1.89 -16.59 0.21
CA ALA A 87 2.42 -16.44 -1.15
C ALA A 87 1.96 -17.54 -2.14
N ASP A 88 1.65 -18.72 -1.64
CA ASP A 88 1.17 -19.86 -2.44
C ASP A 88 -0.37 -19.97 -2.50
N THR A 89 -1.09 -19.06 -1.84
CA THR A 89 -2.56 -19.05 -1.87
C THR A 89 -3.09 -18.35 -3.12
N GLU A 90 -4.33 -18.65 -3.47
CA GLU A 90 -5.04 -17.96 -4.56
C GLU A 90 -5.22 -16.47 -4.26
N ALA A 91 -5.30 -16.08 -2.97
CA ALA A 91 -5.36 -14.69 -2.55
C ALA A 91 -4.11 -13.87 -2.94
N ALA A 92 -2.94 -14.53 -3.03
CA ALA A 92 -1.71 -13.88 -3.50
C ALA A 92 -1.46 -14.08 -4.99
N ARG A 93 -1.79 -15.27 -5.52
CA ARG A 93 -1.48 -15.64 -6.90
C ARG A 93 -2.52 -15.20 -7.93
N GLY A 94 -3.72 -14.86 -7.50
CA GLY A 94 -4.84 -14.65 -8.42
C GLY A 94 -5.31 -15.94 -9.10
N GLY A 95 -5.91 -15.83 -10.27
CA GLY A 95 -6.43 -17.00 -10.98
C GLY A 95 -7.80 -17.49 -10.47
N ILE A 96 -8.43 -16.75 -9.57
CA ILE A 96 -9.73 -17.04 -8.97
C ILE A 96 -10.80 -16.04 -9.45
N TRP A 97 -12.06 -16.43 -9.34
CA TRP A 97 -13.22 -15.58 -9.71
C TRP A 97 -13.11 -14.93 -11.10
N GLY A 98 -12.45 -15.63 -12.04
CA GLY A 98 -12.22 -15.11 -13.38
C GLY A 98 -11.12 -14.05 -13.47
N MET A 99 -10.39 -13.77 -12.39
CA MET A 99 -9.24 -12.89 -12.40
C MET A 99 -8.02 -13.59 -12.99
N PRO A 100 -7.12 -12.89 -13.69
CA PRO A 100 -5.90 -13.47 -14.21
C PRO A 100 -4.94 -13.88 -13.06
N PRO A 101 -3.98 -14.80 -13.31
CA PRO A 101 -2.90 -15.03 -12.38
C PRO A 101 -1.95 -13.82 -12.35
N VAL A 102 -1.33 -13.58 -11.18
CA VAL A 102 -0.27 -12.56 -11.03
C VAL A 102 0.97 -13.00 -11.82
N PRO A 103 1.50 -12.17 -12.74
CA PRO A 103 2.76 -12.45 -13.41
C PRO A 103 3.92 -12.55 -12.42
N ALA A 104 4.83 -13.50 -12.64
CA ALA A 104 6.02 -13.62 -11.79
C ALA A 104 6.89 -12.36 -11.86
N PHE A 105 7.37 -11.90 -10.72
CA PHE A 105 8.23 -10.73 -10.58
C PHE A 105 9.35 -10.96 -9.57
N GLU A 106 10.42 -10.18 -9.69
CA GLU A 106 11.55 -10.23 -8.75
C GLU A 106 11.26 -9.32 -7.55
N SER A 107 11.52 -9.81 -6.33
CA SER A 107 11.29 -9.01 -5.13
C SER A 107 12.34 -9.22 -4.05
N GLN A 108 12.48 -8.24 -3.19
CA GLN A 108 13.31 -8.25 -2.00
C GLN A 108 12.43 -8.03 -0.76
N PRO A 109 12.80 -8.57 0.41
CA PRO A 109 12.06 -8.31 1.62
C PRO A 109 12.21 -6.84 2.05
N LEU A 110 11.10 -6.24 2.49
CA LEU A 110 11.14 -4.94 3.17
C LEU A 110 11.95 -5.04 4.46
N PRO A 111 12.85 -4.07 4.74
CA PRO A 111 13.50 -3.99 6.05
C PRO A 111 12.49 -3.56 7.13
N GLU A 112 12.87 -3.70 8.38
CA GLU A 112 12.09 -3.16 9.49
C GLU A 112 12.46 -1.69 9.78
N GLY A 113 11.51 -0.94 10.32
CA GLY A 113 11.73 0.43 10.78
C GLY A 113 11.68 1.48 9.69
N THR A 114 12.75 2.27 9.55
CA THR A 114 12.81 3.37 8.58
C THR A 114 13.64 2.98 7.37
N MET A 115 13.15 3.32 6.18
CA MET A 115 13.87 3.14 4.92
C MET A 115 14.14 4.49 4.27
N GLN A 116 15.30 4.58 3.61
CA GLN A 116 15.67 5.74 2.80
C GLN A 116 15.98 5.28 1.37
N ILE A 117 15.30 5.88 0.39
CA ILE A 117 15.53 5.64 -1.03
C ILE A 117 15.57 6.98 -1.74
N GLY A 118 16.70 7.31 -2.37
CA GLY A 118 16.88 8.62 -2.97
C GLY A 118 16.61 9.74 -1.98
N GLY A 119 15.82 10.72 -2.37
CA GLY A 119 15.40 11.81 -1.52
C GLY A 119 14.26 11.49 -0.54
N PHE A 120 13.77 10.26 -0.45
CA PHE A 120 12.63 9.88 0.41
C PHE A 120 13.08 9.18 1.68
N SER A 121 12.52 9.60 2.82
CA SER A 121 12.64 8.91 4.12
C SER A 121 11.25 8.58 4.63
N PHE A 122 10.98 7.30 4.93
CA PHE A 122 9.67 6.84 5.38
C PHE A 122 9.80 5.68 6.36
N ALA A 123 8.80 5.57 7.24
CA ALA A 123 8.70 4.46 8.18
C ALA A 123 7.86 3.33 7.59
N ILE A 124 8.30 2.09 7.81
CA ILE A 124 7.55 0.87 7.51
C ILE A 124 6.87 0.45 8.80
N LEU A 125 5.56 0.65 8.86
CA LEU A 125 4.75 0.34 10.03
C LEU A 125 4.12 -1.03 9.85
N LYS A 126 4.35 -1.96 10.77
CA LYS A 126 3.68 -3.27 10.75
C LYS A 126 2.19 -3.06 11.07
N THR A 127 1.33 -3.44 10.14
CA THR A 127 -0.13 -3.38 10.25
C THR A 127 -0.77 -4.72 9.86
N PRO A 128 -0.37 -5.84 10.52
CA PRO A 128 -0.92 -7.15 10.21
C PRO A 128 -2.41 -7.25 10.57
N GLY A 129 -3.08 -8.25 9.99
CA GLY A 129 -4.44 -8.63 10.31
C GLY A 129 -5.33 -8.76 9.08
N HIS A 130 -5.21 -7.92 8.07
CA HIS A 130 -5.74 -8.18 6.74
C HIS A 130 -4.94 -9.29 6.05
N THR A 131 -3.61 -9.18 6.11
CA THR A 131 -2.64 -10.25 5.85
C THR A 131 -1.68 -10.38 7.02
N PRO A 132 -0.96 -11.52 7.15
CA PRO A 132 -0.01 -11.71 8.25
C PRO A 132 1.17 -10.72 8.24
N GLY A 133 1.60 -10.31 7.05
CA GLY A 133 2.76 -9.45 6.84
C GLY A 133 2.42 -8.01 6.48
N GLY A 134 1.14 -7.64 6.44
CA GLY A 134 0.71 -6.32 6.01
C GLY A 134 1.46 -5.16 6.68
N VAL A 135 1.82 -4.16 5.88
CA VAL A 135 2.52 -2.95 6.33
C VAL A 135 1.86 -1.70 5.79
N SER A 136 2.10 -0.60 6.49
CA SER A 136 1.75 0.75 6.03
C SER A 136 3.03 1.59 5.88
N PHE A 137 3.10 2.44 4.86
CA PHE A 137 4.24 3.32 4.62
C PHE A 137 3.92 4.74 5.09
N HIS A 138 4.58 5.20 6.15
CA HIS A 138 4.39 6.54 6.70
C HIS A 138 5.50 7.48 6.23
N PHE A 139 5.12 8.54 5.55
CA PHE A 139 5.99 9.64 5.10
C PHE A 139 5.75 10.88 5.97
N PRO A 140 6.50 11.07 7.07
CA PRO A 140 6.25 12.18 8.00
C PRO A 140 6.36 13.55 7.34
N GLU A 141 7.31 13.72 6.42
CA GLU A 141 7.53 14.98 5.69
C GLU A 141 6.32 15.36 4.83
N ALA A 142 5.63 14.38 4.26
CA ALA A 142 4.41 14.57 3.48
C ALA A 142 3.13 14.53 4.34
N ARG A 143 3.23 14.29 5.65
CA ARG A 143 2.10 14.01 6.55
C ARG A 143 1.14 12.99 5.97
N SER A 144 1.66 11.89 5.46
CA SER A 144 0.91 10.91 4.69
C SER A 144 1.25 9.50 5.10
N VAL A 145 0.25 8.62 5.14
CA VAL A 145 0.42 7.18 5.34
C VAL A 145 -0.36 6.40 4.29
N PHE A 146 0.28 5.43 3.66
CA PHE A 146 -0.32 4.50 2.71
C PHE A 146 -0.65 3.22 3.47
N THR A 147 -1.94 2.96 3.64
CA THR A 147 -2.43 1.96 4.59
C THR A 147 -2.67 0.58 3.97
N GLY A 148 -2.52 0.48 2.64
CA GLY A 148 -2.97 -0.72 1.95
C GLY A 148 -4.41 -1.04 2.36
N ASP A 149 -4.67 -2.31 2.65
CA ASP A 149 -5.99 -2.78 3.05
C ASP A 149 -6.17 -2.89 4.57
N SER A 150 -5.45 -2.07 5.34
CA SER A 150 -5.67 -2.02 6.78
C SER A 150 -6.81 -1.07 7.15
N LEU A 151 -6.75 0.19 6.73
CA LEU A 151 -7.72 1.24 7.08
C LEU A 151 -8.24 1.91 5.80
N PHE A 152 -9.56 2.00 5.67
CA PHE A 152 -10.27 2.68 4.59
C PHE A 152 -11.08 3.86 5.11
N TYR A 153 -11.56 4.70 4.21
CA TYR A 153 -12.56 5.71 4.53
C TYR A 153 -13.83 5.04 5.09
N ARG A 154 -14.13 5.28 6.37
CA ARG A 154 -15.29 4.72 7.10
C ARG A 154 -15.37 3.20 7.04
N SER A 155 -14.23 2.51 6.89
CA SER A 155 -14.17 1.05 6.82
C SER A 155 -12.77 0.55 7.22
N MET A 156 -12.60 -0.76 7.20
CA MET A 156 -11.34 -1.45 7.40
C MET A 156 -11.28 -2.69 6.51
N GLY A 157 -10.08 -3.25 6.34
CA GLY A 157 -9.87 -4.44 5.53
C GLY A 157 -10.61 -5.66 6.04
N ARG A 158 -11.00 -6.54 5.13
CA ARG A 158 -11.55 -7.87 5.47
C ARG A 158 -10.46 -8.74 6.10
N THR A 159 -10.89 -9.72 6.89
CA THR A 159 -9.99 -10.62 7.64
C THR A 159 -10.36 -12.09 7.50
N ASP A 160 -11.18 -12.43 6.50
CA ASP A 160 -11.70 -13.77 6.24
C ASP A 160 -10.91 -14.54 5.16
N PHE A 161 -9.86 -13.93 4.61
CA PHE A 161 -8.92 -14.60 3.71
C PHE A 161 -7.83 -15.35 4.50
N PRO A 162 -7.12 -16.30 3.86
CA PRO A 162 -6.04 -17.04 4.50
C PRO A 162 -5.03 -16.11 5.18
N GLY A 163 -4.79 -16.33 6.48
CA GLY A 163 -3.87 -15.53 7.28
C GLY A 163 -4.48 -14.25 7.88
N GLY A 164 -5.75 -13.94 7.54
CA GLY A 164 -6.47 -12.80 8.13
C GLY A 164 -6.86 -13.05 9.59
N ASP A 165 -6.81 -11.99 10.41
CA ASP A 165 -7.23 -12.01 11.83
C ASP A 165 -7.78 -10.66 12.25
N HIS A 166 -9.07 -10.65 12.60
CA HIS A 166 -9.81 -9.42 12.92
C HIS A 166 -9.23 -8.69 14.13
N GLN A 167 -8.93 -9.42 15.20
CA GLN A 167 -8.42 -8.80 16.44
C GLN A 167 -7.02 -8.20 16.21
N THR A 168 -6.20 -8.86 15.41
CA THR A 168 -4.88 -8.36 15.05
C THR A 168 -4.99 -7.08 14.21
N LEU A 169 -5.92 -7.04 13.24
CA LEU A 169 -6.16 -5.82 12.45
C LEU A 169 -6.64 -4.66 13.31
N MET A 170 -7.59 -4.90 14.21
CA MET A 170 -8.07 -3.91 15.18
C MET A 170 -6.93 -3.34 16.03
N LYS A 171 -6.03 -4.20 16.54
CA LYS A 171 -4.85 -3.77 17.30
C LYS A 171 -3.87 -2.96 16.44
N SER A 172 -3.65 -3.36 15.19
CA SER A 172 -2.80 -2.64 14.24
C SER A 172 -3.32 -1.24 13.97
N ILE A 173 -4.61 -1.10 13.69
CA ILE A 173 -5.20 0.21 13.42
C ILE A 173 -5.15 1.10 14.67
N ARG A 174 -5.68 0.63 15.80
CA ARG A 174 -5.74 1.42 17.06
C ARG A 174 -4.35 1.73 17.62
N GLY A 175 -3.45 0.74 17.64
CA GLY A 175 -2.14 0.86 18.28
C GLY A 175 -1.08 1.51 17.40
N THR A 176 -1.17 1.38 16.07
CA THR A 176 -0.15 1.85 15.14
C THR A 176 -0.64 3.04 14.31
N LEU A 177 -1.76 2.90 13.60
CA LEU A 177 -2.21 3.96 12.70
C LEU A 177 -2.82 5.14 13.47
N PHE A 178 -3.67 4.90 14.47
CA PHE A 178 -4.28 5.96 15.28
C PHE A 178 -3.29 6.64 16.24
N ALA A 179 -2.08 6.11 16.40
CA ALA A 179 -0.99 6.77 17.11
C ALA A 179 -0.28 7.84 16.26
N LEU A 180 -0.52 7.89 14.94
CA LEU A 180 0.01 8.93 14.07
C LEU A 180 -0.69 10.28 14.34
N PRO A 181 -0.07 11.42 13.97
CA PRO A 181 -0.71 12.72 14.07
C PRO A 181 -2.07 12.74 13.37
N ALA A 182 -3.07 13.39 13.99
CA ALA A 182 -4.45 13.40 13.50
C ALA A 182 -4.60 14.01 12.08
N ASP A 183 -3.71 14.93 11.71
CA ASP A 183 -3.65 15.57 10.39
C ASP A 183 -2.92 14.75 9.32
N THR A 184 -2.49 13.52 9.65
CA THR A 184 -1.89 12.61 8.68
C THR A 184 -2.95 12.14 7.69
N ALA A 185 -2.75 12.43 6.41
CA ALA A 185 -3.60 11.90 5.33
C ALA A 185 -3.37 10.41 5.18
N ALA A 186 -4.45 9.62 5.10
CA ALA A 186 -4.41 8.18 4.90
C ALA A 186 -4.85 7.83 3.48
N TYR A 187 -4.00 7.11 2.78
CA TYR A 187 -4.16 6.66 1.40
C TYR A 187 -4.37 5.14 1.37
N PRO A 188 -5.63 4.67 1.24
CA PRO A 188 -5.96 3.25 1.31
C PRO A 188 -5.76 2.52 -0.02
N GLY A 189 -5.70 1.19 0.02
CA GLY A 189 -5.69 0.34 -1.18
C GLY A 189 -6.97 0.47 -2.01
N HIS A 190 -8.10 0.78 -1.37
CA HIS A 190 -9.39 0.95 -2.06
C HIS A 190 -10.16 2.16 -1.52
N GLY A 191 -10.95 2.77 -2.40
CA GLY A 191 -11.80 3.91 -2.07
C GLY A 191 -11.04 5.25 -1.93
N PRO A 192 -11.67 6.27 -1.37
CA PRO A 192 -11.09 7.60 -1.27
C PRO A 192 -10.07 7.72 -0.12
N ALA A 193 -9.16 8.69 -0.25
CA ALA A 193 -8.29 9.11 0.84
C ALA A 193 -9.10 9.69 2.02
N THR A 194 -8.52 9.61 3.20
CA THR A 194 -9.08 10.11 4.44
C THR A 194 -7.99 10.72 5.34
N ALA A 195 -8.26 10.93 6.61
CA ALA A 195 -7.27 11.37 7.59
C ALA A 195 -7.35 10.50 8.86
N ILE A 196 -6.21 10.28 9.49
CA ILE A 196 -6.12 9.45 10.70
C ILE A 196 -7.07 9.96 11.80
N GLY A 197 -7.09 11.26 12.05
CA GLY A 197 -7.97 11.84 13.08
C GLY A 197 -9.46 11.71 12.74
N ASP A 198 -9.81 11.78 11.45
CA ASP A 198 -11.19 11.64 11.01
C ASP A 198 -11.68 10.19 11.15
N GLU A 199 -10.85 9.21 10.77
CA GLU A 199 -11.19 7.80 10.96
C GLU A 199 -11.21 7.40 12.44
N ARG A 200 -10.29 7.91 13.23
CA ARG A 200 -10.31 7.67 14.68
C ARG A 200 -11.61 8.12 15.33
N LEU A 201 -12.16 9.26 14.91
CA LEU A 201 -13.42 9.79 15.49
C LEU A 201 -14.67 9.13 14.89
N ASN A 202 -14.68 8.88 13.59
CA ASN A 202 -15.93 8.66 12.84
C ASN A 202 -16.00 7.30 12.13
N ASN A 203 -14.95 6.44 12.18
CA ASN A 203 -15.03 5.14 11.55
C ASN A 203 -15.97 4.22 12.34
N PRO A 204 -17.06 3.72 11.72
CA PRO A 204 -18.08 2.95 12.45
C PRO A 204 -17.61 1.55 12.91
N PHE A 205 -16.47 1.07 12.38
CA PHE A 205 -15.95 -0.27 12.70
C PHE A 205 -14.82 -0.24 13.72
N ILE A 206 -14.10 0.87 13.84
CA ILE A 206 -12.84 0.90 14.58
C ILE A 206 -12.61 2.23 15.33
N GLY A 207 -13.41 3.25 15.07
CA GLY A 207 -13.30 4.56 15.68
C GLY A 207 -13.54 4.55 17.21
N ASP A 208 -13.25 5.66 17.87
CA ASP A 208 -13.39 5.82 19.33
C ASP A 208 -14.85 5.59 19.82
N PHE A 209 -15.83 5.73 18.93
CA PHE A 209 -17.25 5.56 19.20
C PHE A 209 -17.87 4.34 18.49
N ALA A 210 -17.06 3.46 17.93
CA ALA A 210 -17.55 2.21 17.35
C ALA A 210 -18.15 1.33 18.47
N GLU A 211 -19.34 0.78 18.23
CA GLU A 211 -19.94 -0.22 19.13
C GLU A 211 -19.18 -1.55 18.98
N ASP A 212 -18.85 -2.21 20.10
CA ASP A 212 -18.16 -3.51 20.14
C ASP A 212 -19.06 -4.65 19.64
#